data_952c0adda8629e0b228feb91d1b1f440
#
_entry.id   952c0adda8629e0b228feb91d1b1f440
#
_cell.length_a   1.000
_cell.length_b   1.000
_cell.length_c   1.000
_cell.angle_alpha   90.00
_cell.angle_beta   90.00
_cell.angle_gamma   90.00
#
_symmetry.space_group_name_H-M   'P 1'
#
loop_
_entity.id
_entity.type
_entity.pdbx_description
1 polymer ?
#
loop_
_entity_poly.entity_id
_entity_poly.type
_entity_poly.pdbx_seq_one_letter_code
_entity_poly.pdbx_strand_id
1 'polypeptide(L)'
;MNIKRILLSALVILGFTSFSGVANAACGKISIANMNWASANFMAEVDKIILEKGYGCDVELVPGATMPTFTSMQEKGEPDIAPEFWANAAIVELEKAVSEGKLHSINKAPITGLGEGWWVLPATLEKHPELTTADAILKRPDLFPHPEDPSKGGFHICPPGWNCELSNRNHYRAWEMEKKGWKIVETGSAAGLDGSIAKAAERGENWFGYYWSPTALIGKYGMIAVDMGEYAGKDNWDNCLSKPEQECANPKKSSWVKSEVFTVATDNFKKSAGKDGMKYLKKRVYPGPVMNGMLVWMGDNQAEGADAAIEFLKTQEDVWTKWVSKSAAKKIKKAL
;
A
#
# COMPACT_ATOMS: atom_id res chain seq x y z
N MET A 1 -75.72 42.13 45.61
CA MET A 1 -75.56 42.72 44.27
C MET A 1 -74.11 42.50 43.89
N ASN A 2 -73.83 41.55 42.97
CA ASN A 2 -72.50 41.00 42.71
C ASN A 2 -71.74 41.82 41.66
N ILE A 3 -70.53 42.22 41.96
CA ILE A 3 -69.56 42.80 41.00
C ILE A 3 -68.45 41.79 40.73
N LYS A 4 -68.45 41.20 39.54
CA LYS A 4 -67.42 40.28 39.03
C LYS A 4 -66.21 41.07 38.66
N ARG A 5 -65.04 40.75 39.26
CA ARG A 5 -63.72 41.20 38.85
C ARG A 5 -63.20 40.29 37.73
N ILE A 6 -62.96 40.87 36.57
CA ILE A 6 -62.26 40.23 35.45
C ILE A 6 -60.78 40.44 35.63
N LEU A 7 -60.01 39.33 35.84
CA LEU A 7 -58.54 39.32 35.81
C LEU A 7 -58.12 39.06 34.37
N LEU A 8 -57.42 40.03 33.78
CA LEU A 8 -56.69 39.87 32.51
C LEU A 8 -55.39 39.21 32.77
N SER A 9 -55.21 37.96 32.36
CA SER A 9 -53.90 37.26 32.36
C SER A 9 -53.19 37.54 31.06
N ALA A 10 -52.13 38.34 31.13
CA ALA A 10 -51.20 38.52 29.98
C ALA A 10 -50.31 37.30 29.81
N LEU A 11 -50.52 36.58 28.71
CA LEU A 11 -49.71 35.42 28.29
C LEU A 11 -48.43 35.94 27.60
N VAL A 12 -47.30 35.91 28.30
CA VAL A 12 -46.00 36.19 27.72
C VAL A 12 -45.54 34.91 26.95
N ILE A 13 -45.62 34.94 25.63
CA ILE A 13 -45.07 33.90 24.77
C ILE A 13 -43.58 34.15 24.63
N LEU A 14 -42.75 33.41 25.41
CA LEU A 14 -41.32 33.31 25.16
C LEU A 14 -41.09 32.48 23.90
N GLY A 15 -40.80 33.14 22.79
CA GLY A 15 -40.33 32.49 21.58
C GLY A 15 -38.97 31.80 21.79
N PHE A 16 -38.95 30.49 21.98
CA PHE A 16 -37.76 29.70 21.82
C PHE A 16 -37.39 29.67 20.35
N THR A 17 -36.45 30.53 19.93
CA THR A 17 -35.77 30.36 18.65
C THR A 17 -34.84 29.17 18.77
N SER A 18 -35.31 28.01 18.36
CA SER A 18 -34.46 26.83 18.17
C SER A 18 -33.45 27.17 17.09
N PHE A 19 -32.21 27.51 17.47
CA PHE A 19 -31.08 27.45 16.57
C PHE A 19 -30.91 25.99 16.17
N SER A 20 -31.53 25.58 15.08
CA SER A 20 -31.19 24.34 14.39
C SER A 20 -29.77 24.53 13.85
N GLY A 21 -28.76 24.30 14.70
CA GLY A 21 -27.42 24.08 14.21
C GLY A 21 -27.50 22.95 13.18
N VAL A 22 -27.12 23.23 11.95
CA VAL A 22 -26.92 22.21 10.93
C VAL A 22 -25.89 21.27 11.52
N ALA A 23 -26.33 20.18 12.13
CA ALA A 23 -25.45 19.08 12.50
C ALA A 23 -24.86 18.64 11.17
N ASN A 24 -23.59 18.97 10.91
CA ASN A 24 -22.83 18.28 9.89
C ASN A 24 -23.04 16.79 10.17
N ALA A 25 -23.61 16.08 9.19
CA ALA A 25 -23.78 14.64 9.31
C ALA A 25 -22.45 14.06 9.79
N ALA A 26 -22.46 13.45 10.96
CA ALA A 26 -21.26 12.80 11.49
C ALA A 26 -20.82 11.78 10.44
N CYS A 27 -19.51 11.73 10.17
CA CYS A 27 -18.93 10.71 9.31
C CYS A 27 -19.41 9.33 9.79
N GLY A 28 -19.83 8.47 8.87
CA GLY A 28 -20.33 7.14 9.19
C GLY A 28 -19.23 6.13 9.55
N LYS A 29 -19.63 4.86 9.60
CA LYS A 29 -18.67 3.74 9.73
C LYS A 29 -17.89 3.58 8.44
N ILE A 30 -16.58 3.34 8.56
CA ILE A 30 -15.62 3.16 7.46
C ILE A 30 -14.71 1.98 7.78
N SER A 31 -14.53 1.08 6.83
CA SER A 31 -13.55 0.01 6.89
C SER A 31 -12.36 0.31 5.98
N ILE A 32 -11.14 0.11 6.48
CA ILE A 32 -9.89 0.37 5.76
C ILE A 32 -9.09 -0.92 5.65
N ALA A 33 -8.64 -1.26 4.45
CA ALA A 33 -7.74 -2.39 4.25
C ALA A 33 -6.40 -2.12 4.96
N ASN A 34 -6.07 -2.95 5.92
CA ASN A 34 -4.75 -3.01 6.55
C ASN A 34 -3.96 -4.13 5.88
N MET A 35 -3.28 -3.77 4.79
CA MET A 35 -2.53 -4.73 4.01
C MET A 35 -1.25 -5.16 4.71
N ASN A 36 -0.79 -6.37 4.45
CA ASN A 36 0.24 -7.08 5.21
C ASN A 36 1.70 -6.68 4.87
N TRP A 37 1.95 -5.41 4.59
CA TRP A 37 3.29 -4.83 4.47
C TRP A 37 3.37 -3.47 5.15
N ALA A 38 4.58 -3.05 5.54
CA ALA A 38 4.81 -1.96 6.47
C ALA A 38 4.23 -0.61 6.01
N SER A 39 4.44 -0.18 4.76
CA SER A 39 3.93 1.11 4.28
C SER A 39 2.41 1.16 4.26
N ALA A 40 1.74 0.08 3.85
CA ALA A 40 0.28 0.03 3.83
C ALA A 40 -0.32 0.00 5.25
N ASN A 41 0.30 -0.74 6.18
CA ASN A 41 -0.10 -0.73 7.58
C ASN A 41 0.02 0.68 8.17
N PHE A 42 1.16 1.34 7.96
CA PHE A 42 1.38 2.72 8.36
C PHE A 42 0.33 3.68 7.76
N MET A 43 0.07 3.58 6.44
CA MET A 43 -0.92 4.44 5.77
C MET A 43 -2.34 4.21 6.29
N ALA A 44 -2.73 2.96 6.55
CA ALA A 44 -4.04 2.60 7.07
C ALA A 44 -4.26 3.20 8.48
N GLU A 45 -3.25 3.15 9.32
CA GLU A 45 -3.31 3.74 10.67
C GLU A 45 -3.34 5.28 10.65
N VAL A 46 -2.59 5.92 9.75
CA VAL A 46 -2.68 7.38 9.55
C VAL A 46 -4.09 7.76 9.07
N ASP A 47 -4.63 7.04 8.09
CA ASP A 47 -5.98 7.28 7.58
C ASP A 47 -7.04 7.11 8.69
N LYS A 48 -6.90 6.09 9.53
CA LYS A 48 -7.76 5.86 10.69
C LYS A 48 -7.74 7.06 11.63
N ILE A 49 -6.57 7.47 12.10
CA ILE A 49 -6.45 8.59 13.04
C ILE A 49 -7.04 9.89 12.44
N ILE A 50 -6.73 10.18 11.18
CA ILE A 50 -7.22 11.40 10.52
C ILE A 50 -8.74 11.36 10.37
N LEU A 51 -9.31 10.24 9.94
CA LEU A 51 -10.76 10.10 9.75
C LEU A 51 -11.51 10.13 11.10
N GLU A 52 -11.00 9.45 12.13
CA GLU A 52 -11.61 9.46 13.47
C GLU A 52 -11.49 10.83 14.14
N LYS A 53 -10.27 11.32 14.33
CA LYS A 53 -10.01 12.54 15.13
C LYS A 53 -10.33 13.82 14.37
N GLY A 54 -10.08 13.84 13.06
CA GLY A 54 -10.33 14.99 12.19
C GLY A 54 -11.79 15.17 11.81
N TYR A 55 -12.42 14.07 11.43
CA TYR A 55 -13.76 14.09 10.81
C TYR A 55 -14.85 13.38 11.61
N GLY A 56 -14.50 12.63 12.67
CA GLY A 56 -15.45 11.97 13.56
C GLY A 56 -16.06 10.70 12.97
N CYS A 57 -15.34 10.02 12.08
CA CYS A 57 -15.74 8.72 11.57
C CYS A 57 -15.55 7.62 12.62
N ASP A 58 -16.27 6.51 12.48
CA ASP A 58 -16.01 5.25 13.17
C ASP A 58 -15.22 4.33 12.23
N VAL A 59 -13.93 4.06 12.55
CA VAL A 59 -13.02 3.41 11.61
C VAL A 59 -12.56 2.05 12.11
N GLU A 60 -12.76 1.03 11.26
CA GLU A 60 -12.27 -0.33 11.46
C GLU A 60 -11.16 -0.65 10.47
N LEU A 61 -10.07 -1.26 10.94
CA LEU A 61 -9.03 -1.82 10.08
C LEU A 61 -9.30 -3.30 9.80
N VAL A 62 -9.27 -3.67 8.51
CA VAL A 62 -9.54 -5.03 8.05
C VAL A 62 -8.25 -5.63 7.48
N PRO A 63 -7.74 -6.74 8.03
CA PRO A 63 -6.56 -7.41 7.48
C PRO A 63 -6.75 -7.74 5.99
N GLY A 64 -5.70 -7.52 5.18
CA GLY A 64 -5.77 -7.72 3.74
C GLY A 64 -4.44 -8.02 3.07
N ALA A 65 -4.54 -8.31 1.79
CA ALA A 65 -3.46 -8.35 0.82
C ALA A 65 -4.03 -7.91 -0.54
N THR A 66 -3.18 -7.64 -1.54
CA THR A 66 -3.62 -7.00 -2.80
C THR A 66 -4.86 -7.65 -3.42
N MET A 67 -4.79 -8.92 -3.75
CA MET A 67 -5.86 -9.60 -4.49
C MET A 67 -7.08 -9.97 -3.62
N PRO A 68 -6.94 -10.52 -2.40
CA PRO A 68 -8.08 -10.76 -1.54
C PRO A 68 -8.87 -9.48 -1.21
N THR A 69 -8.18 -8.36 -0.95
CA THR A 69 -8.81 -7.05 -0.72
C THR A 69 -9.55 -6.57 -1.97
N PHE A 70 -8.90 -6.63 -3.13
CA PHE A 70 -9.51 -6.21 -4.39
C PHE A 70 -10.79 -6.99 -4.71
N THR A 71 -10.73 -8.32 -4.60
CA THR A 71 -11.91 -9.19 -4.83
C THR A 71 -13.03 -8.86 -3.86
N SER A 72 -12.73 -8.70 -2.57
CA SER A 72 -13.74 -8.35 -1.56
C SER A 72 -14.38 -6.99 -1.84
N MET A 73 -13.59 -5.98 -2.20
CA MET A 73 -14.11 -4.65 -2.55
C MET A 73 -15.03 -4.69 -3.78
N GLN A 74 -14.71 -5.53 -4.80
CA GLN A 74 -15.55 -5.68 -5.99
C GLN A 74 -16.84 -6.44 -5.74
N GLU A 75 -16.78 -7.50 -4.95
CA GLU A 75 -17.91 -8.41 -4.77
C GLU A 75 -18.83 -8.02 -3.62
N LYS A 76 -18.24 -7.50 -2.54
CA LYS A 76 -18.96 -7.19 -1.29
C LYS A 76 -19.07 -5.70 -1.01
N GLY A 77 -18.27 -4.86 -1.71
CA GLY A 77 -18.16 -3.44 -1.42
C GLY A 77 -17.39 -3.14 -0.13
N GLU A 78 -16.59 -4.07 0.36
CA GLU A 78 -15.80 -3.98 1.60
C GLU A 78 -14.40 -4.60 1.42
N PRO A 79 -13.37 -4.03 2.08
CA PRO A 79 -13.37 -2.80 2.85
C PRO A 79 -13.63 -1.55 2.00
N ASP A 80 -13.97 -0.42 2.65
CA ASP A 80 -14.33 0.83 1.97
C ASP A 80 -13.17 1.51 1.27
N ILE A 81 -11.95 1.35 1.82
CA ILE A 81 -10.72 1.96 1.29
C ILE A 81 -9.60 0.91 1.23
N ALA A 82 -8.86 0.91 0.13
CA ALA A 82 -7.52 0.36 0.02
C ALA A 82 -6.53 1.52 -0.11
N PRO A 83 -5.80 1.88 0.96
CA PRO A 83 -4.92 3.06 1.00
C PRO A 83 -3.78 3.01 0.01
N GLU A 84 -3.21 1.81 -0.17
CA GLU A 84 -2.02 1.54 -0.99
C GLU A 84 -2.26 0.29 -1.83
N PHE A 85 -2.89 0.48 -2.98
CA PHE A 85 -3.15 -0.60 -3.94
C PHE A 85 -2.13 -0.58 -5.06
N TRP A 86 -1.24 -1.57 -5.11
CA TRP A 86 -0.25 -1.76 -6.17
C TRP A 86 -0.95 -2.27 -7.43
N ALA A 87 -1.17 -1.36 -8.37
CA ALA A 87 -2.10 -1.58 -9.47
C ALA A 87 -1.52 -2.41 -10.63
N ASN A 88 -0.19 -2.43 -10.79
CA ASN A 88 0.47 -2.97 -11.99
C ASN A 88 0.06 -4.38 -12.37
N ALA A 89 -0.19 -5.21 -11.38
CA ALA A 89 -0.51 -6.60 -11.62
C ALA A 89 -2.02 -6.88 -11.72
N ALA A 90 -2.88 -5.88 -11.47
CA ALA A 90 -4.33 -5.97 -11.58
C ALA A 90 -4.93 -4.74 -12.28
N ILE A 91 -4.15 -4.04 -13.11
CA ILE A 91 -4.56 -2.77 -13.71
C ILE A 91 -5.78 -2.93 -14.62
N VAL A 92 -5.84 -3.99 -15.39
CA VAL A 92 -6.95 -4.27 -16.31
C VAL A 92 -8.26 -4.49 -15.54
N GLU A 93 -8.20 -5.30 -14.49
CA GLU A 93 -9.33 -5.61 -13.63
C GLU A 93 -9.79 -4.36 -12.85
N LEU A 94 -8.84 -3.54 -12.38
CA LEU A 94 -9.13 -2.29 -11.69
C LEU A 94 -9.79 -1.28 -12.63
N GLU A 95 -9.25 -1.07 -13.84
CA GLU A 95 -9.84 -0.18 -14.84
C GLU A 95 -11.27 -0.61 -15.22
N LYS A 96 -11.49 -1.93 -15.36
CA LYS A 96 -12.82 -2.48 -15.58
C LYS A 96 -13.77 -2.18 -14.42
N ALA A 97 -13.36 -2.47 -13.18
CA ALA A 97 -14.19 -2.21 -12.00
C ALA A 97 -14.52 -0.70 -11.83
N VAL A 98 -13.57 0.17 -12.17
CA VAL A 98 -13.79 1.63 -12.18
C VAL A 98 -14.77 2.03 -13.27
N SER A 99 -14.64 1.48 -14.49
CA SER A 99 -15.56 1.78 -15.60
C SER A 99 -16.99 1.30 -15.34
N GLU A 100 -17.13 0.20 -14.60
CA GLU A 100 -18.43 -0.33 -14.15
C GLU A 100 -19.00 0.42 -12.92
N GLY A 101 -18.27 1.39 -12.37
CA GLY A 101 -18.68 2.17 -11.21
C GLY A 101 -18.65 1.42 -9.88
N LYS A 102 -18.05 0.23 -9.83
CA LYS A 102 -17.89 -0.57 -8.61
C LYS A 102 -16.84 -0.01 -7.67
N LEU A 103 -15.75 0.51 -8.24
CA LEU A 103 -14.62 1.07 -7.50
C LEU A 103 -14.26 2.47 -8.03
N HIS A 104 -13.54 3.23 -7.22
CA HIS A 104 -13.05 4.57 -7.55
C HIS A 104 -11.56 4.67 -7.28
N SER A 105 -10.77 5.00 -8.30
CA SER A 105 -9.37 5.42 -8.12
C SER A 105 -9.35 6.87 -7.62
N ILE A 106 -9.24 7.03 -6.30
CA ILE A 106 -9.34 8.34 -5.65
C ILE A 106 -8.07 9.15 -5.81
N ASN A 107 -6.91 8.49 -5.66
CA ASN A 107 -5.59 9.08 -5.83
C ASN A 107 -4.71 8.07 -6.57
N LYS A 108 -4.09 8.51 -7.66
CA LYS A 108 -3.23 7.68 -8.52
C LYS A 108 -1.73 7.80 -8.20
N ALA A 109 -1.38 8.56 -7.16
CA ALA A 109 -0.01 8.73 -6.70
C ALA A 109 0.04 9.04 -5.21
N PRO A 110 -0.48 8.15 -4.32
CA PRO A 110 -0.48 8.36 -2.88
C PRO A 110 0.93 8.31 -2.27
N ILE A 111 1.89 7.75 -2.97
CA ILE A 111 3.31 7.67 -2.59
C ILE A 111 4.15 8.02 -3.80
N THR A 112 5.31 8.68 -3.60
CA THR A 112 6.32 8.93 -4.64
C THR A 112 7.58 8.09 -4.41
N GLY A 113 8.41 7.92 -5.45
CA GLY A 113 9.66 7.15 -5.34
C GLY A 113 9.46 5.63 -5.41
N LEU A 114 8.43 5.20 -6.15
CA LEU A 114 8.09 3.79 -6.33
C LEU A 114 9.08 3.08 -7.26
N GLY A 115 9.33 1.80 -6.97
CA GLY A 115 10.07 0.90 -7.83
C GLY A 115 9.85 -0.55 -7.43
N GLU A 116 9.62 -1.41 -8.41
CA GLU A 116 9.55 -2.87 -8.24
C GLU A 116 10.51 -3.54 -9.20
N GLY A 117 10.98 -4.72 -8.86
CA GLY A 117 11.84 -5.49 -9.74
C GLY A 117 12.70 -6.50 -9.00
N TRP A 118 13.81 -6.86 -9.61
CA TRP A 118 14.80 -7.75 -9.02
C TRP A 118 15.92 -6.95 -8.38
N TRP A 119 16.38 -7.43 -7.26
CA TRP A 119 17.38 -6.74 -6.42
C TRP A 119 18.45 -7.70 -5.94
N VAL A 120 19.61 -7.14 -5.64
CA VAL A 120 20.75 -7.82 -5.01
C VAL A 120 21.29 -6.99 -3.85
N LEU A 121 22.05 -7.63 -2.95
CA LEU A 121 22.80 -6.94 -1.91
C LEU A 121 24.10 -6.35 -2.47
N PRO A 122 24.60 -5.20 -1.96
CA PRO A 122 25.87 -4.59 -2.38
C PRO A 122 27.06 -5.54 -2.33
N ALA A 123 27.15 -6.34 -1.27
CA ALA A 123 28.21 -7.34 -1.09
C ALA A 123 28.35 -8.33 -2.27
N THR A 124 27.25 -8.55 -3.01
CA THR A 124 27.28 -9.36 -4.24
C THR A 124 28.08 -8.67 -5.33
N LEU A 125 27.83 -7.36 -5.57
CA LEU A 125 28.54 -6.60 -6.62
C LEU A 125 29.96 -6.21 -6.22
N GLU A 126 30.26 -6.09 -4.93
CA GLU A 126 31.64 -5.89 -4.43
C GLU A 126 32.51 -7.09 -4.75
N LYS A 127 31.99 -8.31 -4.62
CA LYS A 127 32.70 -9.57 -4.94
C LYS A 127 32.61 -9.92 -6.41
N HIS A 128 31.55 -9.54 -7.11
CA HIS A 128 31.22 -9.91 -8.49
C HIS A 128 30.67 -8.70 -9.25
N PRO A 129 31.52 -7.71 -9.59
CA PRO A 129 31.09 -6.45 -10.21
C PRO A 129 30.45 -6.63 -11.60
N GLU A 130 30.59 -7.79 -12.22
CA GLU A 130 29.95 -8.15 -13.48
C GLU A 130 28.45 -8.47 -13.34
N LEU A 131 27.94 -8.72 -12.13
CA LEU A 131 26.56 -9.18 -11.89
C LEU A 131 25.53 -8.03 -11.79
N THR A 132 25.61 -7.05 -12.69
CA THR A 132 24.71 -5.89 -12.71
C THR A 132 23.41 -6.13 -13.49
N THR A 133 23.38 -7.17 -14.33
CA THR A 133 22.24 -7.47 -15.20
C THR A 133 21.61 -8.84 -14.86
N ALA A 134 20.33 -9.00 -15.14
CA ALA A 134 19.64 -10.28 -14.98
C ALA A 134 20.33 -11.41 -15.76
N ASP A 135 20.73 -11.16 -17.01
CA ASP A 135 21.44 -12.18 -17.82
C ASP A 135 22.79 -12.60 -17.22
N ALA A 136 23.52 -11.69 -16.55
CA ALA A 136 24.76 -12.02 -15.88
C ALA A 136 24.51 -12.85 -14.61
N ILE A 137 23.58 -12.42 -13.76
CA ILE A 137 23.21 -13.11 -12.51
C ILE A 137 22.72 -14.54 -12.81
N LEU A 138 21.85 -14.69 -13.81
CA LEU A 138 21.24 -15.99 -14.13
C LEU A 138 22.24 -17.04 -14.66
N LYS A 139 23.47 -16.66 -15.02
CA LYS A 139 24.57 -17.58 -15.35
C LYS A 139 25.31 -18.11 -14.11
N ARG A 140 25.01 -17.58 -12.93
CA ARG A 140 25.75 -17.87 -11.70
C ARG A 140 24.82 -18.33 -10.55
N PRO A 141 24.01 -19.39 -10.75
CA PRO A 141 23.18 -19.96 -9.69
C PRO A 141 24.01 -20.43 -8.48
N ASP A 142 25.26 -20.81 -8.70
CA ASP A 142 26.21 -21.24 -7.68
C ASP A 142 26.49 -20.20 -6.60
N LEU A 143 26.32 -18.92 -6.92
CA LEU A 143 26.54 -17.81 -5.98
C LEU A 143 25.35 -17.53 -5.06
N PHE A 144 24.19 -18.08 -5.36
CA PHE A 144 22.93 -17.80 -4.66
C PHE A 144 22.23 -19.10 -4.22
N PRO A 145 22.85 -19.90 -3.33
CA PRO A 145 22.33 -21.23 -3.03
C PRO A 145 20.90 -21.20 -2.49
N HIS A 146 20.05 -22.07 -3.04
CA HIS A 146 18.67 -22.20 -2.57
C HIS A 146 18.64 -22.79 -1.14
N PRO A 147 17.85 -22.24 -0.21
CA PRO A 147 17.88 -22.65 1.22
C PRO A 147 17.64 -24.13 1.49
N GLU A 148 16.78 -24.76 0.66
CA GLU A 148 16.38 -26.17 0.82
C GLU A 148 17.10 -27.10 -0.19
N ASP A 149 17.71 -26.54 -1.25
CA ASP A 149 18.40 -27.29 -2.29
C ASP A 149 19.64 -26.52 -2.78
N PRO A 150 20.74 -26.57 -2.03
CA PRO A 150 21.95 -25.80 -2.34
C PRO A 150 22.60 -26.13 -3.69
N SER A 151 22.16 -27.18 -4.37
CA SER A 151 22.61 -27.51 -5.74
C SER A 151 21.97 -26.58 -6.80
N LYS A 152 20.98 -25.77 -6.41
CA LYS A 152 20.27 -24.82 -7.26
C LYS A 152 20.48 -23.39 -6.76
N GLY A 153 20.38 -22.41 -7.66
CA GLY A 153 20.26 -21.00 -7.28
C GLY A 153 18.87 -20.69 -6.72
N GLY A 154 18.81 -19.93 -5.64
CA GLY A 154 17.55 -19.48 -5.03
C GLY A 154 17.07 -18.14 -5.61
N PHE A 155 15.90 -18.12 -6.19
CA PHE A 155 15.21 -16.90 -6.62
C PHE A 155 14.07 -16.60 -5.68
N HIS A 156 14.20 -15.57 -4.83
CA HIS A 156 13.19 -15.19 -3.87
C HIS A 156 12.07 -14.41 -4.58
N ILE A 157 10.84 -14.87 -4.42
CA ILE A 157 9.67 -14.20 -5.00
C ILE A 157 8.81 -13.56 -3.89
N CYS A 158 7.90 -12.68 -4.29
CA CYS A 158 6.98 -12.06 -3.34
C CYS A 158 5.96 -13.07 -2.78
N PRO A 159 5.40 -12.75 -1.59
CA PRO A 159 4.47 -13.64 -0.90
C PRO A 159 3.19 -13.93 -1.68
N PRO A 160 2.53 -15.06 -1.40
CA PRO A 160 1.21 -15.37 -1.94
C PRO A 160 0.18 -14.29 -1.62
N GLY A 161 -0.74 -14.04 -2.57
CA GLY A 161 -1.79 -13.03 -2.43
C GLY A 161 -1.35 -11.61 -2.79
N TRP A 162 -0.04 -11.38 -2.98
CA TRP A 162 0.46 -10.21 -3.69
C TRP A 162 0.51 -10.57 -5.18
N ASN A 163 -0.02 -9.72 -6.03
CA ASN A 163 -0.10 -10.07 -7.44
C ASN A 163 1.27 -10.15 -8.15
N CYS A 164 2.31 -9.57 -7.58
CA CYS A 164 3.69 -9.75 -8.03
C CYS A 164 4.17 -11.21 -8.01
N GLU A 165 3.51 -12.10 -7.24
CA GLU A 165 3.79 -13.54 -7.29
C GLU A 165 3.59 -14.09 -8.70
N LEU A 166 2.47 -13.78 -9.35
CA LEU A 166 2.19 -14.20 -10.72
C LEU A 166 3.24 -13.68 -11.69
N SER A 167 3.58 -12.39 -11.58
CA SER A 167 4.60 -11.76 -12.43
C SER A 167 5.97 -12.41 -12.24
N ASN A 168 6.38 -12.71 -11.01
CA ASN A 168 7.65 -13.40 -10.75
C ASN A 168 7.68 -14.82 -11.32
N ARG A 169 6.60 -15.60 -11.18
CA ARG A 169 6.51 -16.94 -11.76
C ARG A 169 6.58 -16.90 -13.29
N ASN A 170 5.92 -15.94 -13.91
CA ASN A 170 5.97 -15.77 -15.36
C ASN A 170 7.34 -15.24 -15.83
N HIS A 171 7.99 -14.35 -15.07
CA HIS A 171 9.38 -13.97 -15.33
C HIS A 171 10.33 -15.16 -15.20
N TYR A 172 10.17 -15.99 -14.15
CA TYR A 172 10.96 -17.21 -13.97
C TYR A 172 10.90 -18.11 -15.22
N ARG A 173 9.74 -18.25 -15.82
CA ARG A 173 9.51 -19.00 -17.08
C ARG A 173 10.10 -18.28 -18.29
N ALA A 174 9.82 -16.97 -18.43
CA ALA A 174 10.31 -16.15 -19.55
C ALA A 174 11.84 -16.13 -19.65
N TRP A 175 12.50 -16.13 -18.50
CA TRP A 175 13.98 -16.14 -18.41
C TRP A 175 14.57 -17.55 -18.40
N GLU A 176 13.73 -18.60 -18.54
CA GLU A 176 14.13 -20.01 -18.51
C GLU A 176 15.01 -20.37 -17.30
N MET A 177 14.66 -19.83 -16.14
CA MET A 177 15.50 -19.89 -14.94
C MET A 177 15.68 -21.33 -14.45
N GLU A 178 14.66 -22.19 -14.54
CA GLU A 178 14.77 -23.61 -14.19
C GLU A 178 15.85 -24.33 -14.99
N LYS A 179 15.90 -24.10 -16.32
CA LYS A 179 16.92 -24.69 -17.21
C LYS A 179 18.34 -24.18 -16.89
N LYS A 180 18.44 -23.00 -16.28
CA LYS A 180 19.69 -22.37 -15.83
C LYS A 180 20.09 -22.79 -14.42
N GLY A 181 19.39 -23.73 -13.81
CA GLY A 181 19.71 -24.27 -12.48
C GLY A 181 19.13 -23.45 -11.31
N TRP A 182 18.14 -22.60 -11.54
CA TRP A 182 17.46 -21.84 -10.49
C TRP A 182 16.23 -22.56 -9.98
N LYS A 183 15.84 -22.28 -8.74
CA LYS A 183 14.62 -22.72 -8.09
C LYS A 183 14.00 -21.55 -7.33
N ILE A 184 12.66 -21.46 -7.36
CA ILE A 184 11.91 -20.44 -6.64
C ILE A 184 12.02 -20.68 -5.14
N VAL A 185 12.29 -19.61 -4.38
CA VAL A 185 12.20 -19.57 -2.92
C VAL A 185 10.91 -18.86 -2.55
N GLU A 186 9.99 -19.61 -1.98
CA GLU A 186 8.72 -19.06 -1.48
C GLU A 186 8.90 -18.57 -0.04
N THR A 187 8.73 -17.29 0.19
CA THR A 187 8.98 -16.66 1.48
C THR A 187 7.78 -16.69 2.44
N GLY A 188 6.60 -17.03 1.93
CA GLY A 188 5.37 -17.24 2.68
C GLY A 188 4.71 -15.96 3.23
N SER A 189 5.49 -14.91 3.53
CA SER A 189 5.00 -13.64 4.08
C SER A 189 5.96 -12.49 3.78
N ALA A 190 5.49 -11.24 3.96
CA ALA A 190 6.36 -10.05 3.90
C ALA A 190 7.52 -10.16 4.88
N ALA A 191 7.25 -10.54 6.13
CA ALA A 191 8.28 -10.73 7.15
C ALA A 191 9.28 -11.83 6.77
N GLY A 192 8.83 -12.90 6.09
CA GLY A 192 9.71 -13.96 5.58
C GLY A 192 10.64 -13.45 4.47
N LEU A 193 10.10 -12.63 3.55
CA LEU A 193 10.91 -11.99 2.51
C LEU A 193 11.95 -11.04 3.11
N ASP A 194 11.51 -10.13 3.99
CA ASP A 194 12.37 -9.18 4.70
C ASP A 194 13.45 -9.89 5.54
N GLY A 195 13.06 -10.94 6.26
CA GLY A 195 13.97 -11.76 7.05
C GLY A 195 15.02 -12.49 6.22
N SER A 196 14.68 -12.92 4.99
CA SER A 196 15.64 -13.53 4.07
C SER A 196 16.73 -12.54 3.62
N ILE A 197 16.35 -11.29 3.34
CA ILE A 197 17.27 -10.21 2.98
C ILE A 197 18.15 -9.84 4.17
N ALA A 198 17.55 -9.59 5.34
CA ALA A 198 18.28 -9.23 6.55
C ALA A 198 19.31 -10.29 6.94
N LYS A 199 18.90 -11.57 6.95
CA LYS A 199 19.79 -12.69 7.23
C LYS A 199 20.98 -12.75 6.28
N ALA A 200 20.74 -12.62 4.98
CA ALA A 200 21.83 -12.64 3.99
C ALA A 200 22.77 -11.44 4.16
N ALA A 201 22.22 -10.22 4.36
CA ALA A 201 23.02 -9.01 4.57
C ALA A 201 23.90 -9.11 5.82
N GLU A 202 23.36 -9.56 6.96
CA GLU A 202 24.06 -9.69 8.23
C GLU A 202 25.18 -10.76 8.18
N ARG A 203 25.03 -11.77 7.31
CA ARG A 203 26.02 -12.85 7.14
C ARG A 203 27.00 -12.59 6.00
N GLY A 204 26.85 -11.50 5.26
CA GLY A 204 27.65 -11.23 4.06
C GLY A 204 27.41 -12.27 2.95
N GLU A 205 26.23 -12.89 2.93
CA GLU A 205 25.79 -13.84 1.91
C GLU A 205 25.21 -13.10 0.71
N ASN A 206 25.22 -13.74 -0.46
CA ASN A 206 24.55 -13.21 -1.63
C ASN A 206 23.05 -13.46 -1.52
N TRP A 207 22.26 -12.49 -1.97
CA TRP A 207 20.80 -12.59 -2.07
C TRP A 207 20.35 -12.06 -3.42
N PHE A 208 19.37 -12.74 -4.05
CA PHE A 208 18.74 -12.32 -5.30
C PHE A 208 17.26 -12.62 -5.29
N GLY A 209 16.45 -11.64 -5.67
CA GLY A 209 15.01 -11.82 -5.73
C GLY A 209 14.23 -10.55 -6.00
N TYR A 210 12.91 -10.68 -5.91
CA TYR A 210 11.98 -9.57 -5.97
C TYR A 210 12.04 -8.71 -4.71
N TYR A 211 12.05 -7.41 -4.90
CA TYR A 211 11.80 -6.44 -3.84
C TYR A 211 11.22 -5.14 -4.41
N TRP A 212 10.88 -4.18 -3.55
CA TRP A 212 10.25 -2.93 -3.96
C TRP A 212 10.67 -1.74 -3.12
N SER A 213 10.51 -0.51 -3.66
CA SER A 213 10.71 0.76 -2.99
C SER A 213 9.35 1.50 -2.89
N PRO A 214 9.03 2.18 -1.77
CA PRO A 214 9.89 2.42 -0.59
C PRO A 214 9.83 1.30 0.45
N THR A 215 10.98 0.93 1.01
CA THR A 215 11.11 0.01 2.15
C THR A 215 12.32 0.37 3.01
N ALA A 216 12.26 -0.01 4.29
CA ALA A 216 13.37 0.20 5.22
C ALA A 216 14.65 -0.53 4.77
N LEU A 217 14.52 -1.75 4.24
CA LEU A 217 15.68 -2.60 3.94
C LEU A 217 16.52 -2.10 2.76
N ILE A 218 15.87 -1.47 1.76
CA ILE A 218 16.61 -0.83 0.67
C ILE A 218 17.55 0.24 1.23
N GLY A 219 17.05 1.10 2.10
CA GLY A 219 17.88 2.14 2.74
C GLY A 219 18.92 1.57 3.70
N LYS A 220 18.52 0.61 4.53
CA LYS A 220 19.39 0.01 5.56
C LYS A 220 20.56 -0.79 4.99
N TYR A 221 20.31 -1.58 3.96
CA TYR A 221 21.31 -2.49 3.39
C TYR A 221 21.84 -2.00 2.04
N GLY A 222 21.38 -0.86 1.52
CA GLY A 222 21.86 -0.30 0.26
C GLY A 222 21.57 -1.19 -0.94
N MET A 223 20.45 -1.92 -0.95
CA MET A 223 20.11 -2.87 -2.01
C MET A 223 20.14 -2.21 -3.38
N ILE A 224 20.58 -2.96 -4.39
CA ILE A 224 20.79 -2.47 -5.75
C ILE A 224 19.82 -3.16 -6.70
N ALA A 225 19.08 -2.35 -7.47
CA ALA A 225 18.19 -2.86 -8.50
C ALA A 225 18.99 -3.50 -9.65
N VAL A 226 18.56 -4.67 -10.08
CA VAL A 226 19.15 -5.42 -11.20
C VAL A 226 18.61 -4.87 -12.51
N ASP A 227 19.49 -4.62 -13.47
CA ASP A 227 19.08 -4.29 -14.83
C ASP A 227 18.47 -5.55 -15.50
N MET A 228 17.15 -5.49 -15.72
CA MET A 228 16.39 -6.56 -16.39
C MET A 228 16.26 -6.33 -17.89
N GLY A 229 16.92 -5.33 -18.46
CA GLY A 229 16.85 -4.98 -19.88
C GLY A 229 15.58 -4.20 -20.25
N GLU A 230 15.12 -4.37 -21.48
CA GLU A 230 14.01 -3.59 -22.04
C GLU A 230 12.65 -4.09 -21.53
N TYR A 231 11.70 -3.15 -21.46
CA TYR A 231 10.30 -3.46 -21.21
C TYR A 231 9.65 -3.99 -22.49
N ALA A 232 9.15 -5.23 -22.45
CA ALA A 232 8.58 -5.91 -23.62
C ALA A 232 7.17 -5.44 -24.01
N GLY A 233 6.69 -4.38 -23.39
CA GLY A 233 5.44 -3.71 -23.73
C GLY A 233 4.24 -4.12 -22.88
N LYS A 234 3.22 -3.25 -22.93
CA LYS A 234 2.00 -3.34 -22.12
C LYS A 234 1.23 -4.65 -22.36
N ASP A 235 1.15 -5.11 -23.59
CA ASP A 235 0.44 -6.34 -23.94
C ASP A 235 1.07 -7.57 -23.26
N ASN A 236 2.40 -7.70 -23.31
CA ASN A 236 3.09 -8.79 -22.61
C ASN A 236 2.92 -8.72 -21.08
N TRP A 237 2.82 -7.50 -20.52
CA TRP A 237 2.58 -7.33 -19.08
C TRP A 237 1.14 -7.67 -18.72
N ASP A 238 0.16 -6.97 -19.31
CA ASP A 238 -1.24 -7.02 -18.91
C ASP A 238 -1.93 -8.36 -19.27
N ASN A 239 -1.53 -8.95 -20.38
CA ASN A 239 -2.17 -10.16 -20.91
C ASN A 239 -1.34 -11.44 -20.72
N CYS A 240 -0.17 -11.34 -20.08
CA CYS A 240 0.67 -12.50 -19.79
C CYS A 240 1.37 -12.39 -18.43
N LEU A 241 2.35 -11.51 -18.25
CA LEU A 241 3.19 -11.52 -17.03
C LEU A 241 2.39 -11.32 -15.74
N SER A 242 1.30 -10.56 -15.76
CA SER A 242 0.41 -10.33 -14.63
C SER A 242 -0.73 -11.35 -14.48
N LYS A 243 -0.78 -12.36 -15.32
CA LYS A 243 -1.85 -13.37 -15.34
C LYS A 243 -1.40 -14.71 -14.73
N PRO A 244 -2.37 -15.55 -14.30
CA PRO A 244 -2.07 -16.94 -13.97
C PRO A 244 -1.34 -17.66 -15.10
N GLU A 245 -0.50 -18.64 -14.77
CA GLU A 245 0.32 -19.37 -15.74
C GLU A 245 -0.49 -19.93 -16.91
N GLN A 246 -1.70 -20.43 -16.63
CA GLN A 246 -2.60 -21.00 -17.61
C GLN A 246 -3.06 -19.98 -18.68
N GLU A 247 -3.06 -18.69 -18.33
CA GLU A 247 -3.43 -17.60 -19.22
C GLU A 247 -2.20 -16.94 -19.88
N CYS A 248 -1.00 -17.38 -19.54
CA CYS A 248 0.28 -16.84 -20.03
C CYS A 248 1.13 -17.97 -20.65
N ALA A 249 0.76 -18.48 -21.81
CA ALA A 249 1.44 -19.61 -22.44
C ALA A 249 2.89 -19.29 -22.85
N ASN A 250 3.16 -18.06 -23.32
CA ASN A 250 4.45 -17.67 -23.89
C ASN A 250 4.94 -16.33 -23.31
N PRO A 251 5.38 -16.28 -22.04
CA PRO A 251 5.90 -15.07 -21.43
C PRO A 251 7.19 -14.63 -22.12
N LYS A 252 7.31 -13.33 -22.40
CA LYS A 252 8.54 -12.74 -22.96
C LYS A 252 9.36 -12.14 -21.85
N LYS A 253 10.70 -12.22 -21.96
CA LYS A 253 11.63 -11.47 -21.10
C LYS A 253 11.27 -10.00 -21.14
N SER A 254 11.24 -9.37 -19.97
CA SER A 254 10.90 -7.95 -19.81
C SER A 254 11.55 -7.40 -18.56
N SER A 255 11.86 -6.12 -18.54
CA SER A 255 12.01 -5.41 -17.28
C SER A 255 10.66 -5.31 -16.57
N TRP A 256 10.70 -4.91 -15.30
CA TRP A 256 9.47 -4.63 -14.54
C TRP A 256 8.76 -3.42 -15.15
N VAL A 257 7.43 -3.44 -15.13
CA VAL A 257 6.65 -2.27 -15.54
C VAL A 257 6.86 -1.11 -14.55
N LYS A 258 6.68 0.12 -15.01
CA LYS A 258 6.70 1.28 -14.11
C LYS A 258 5.66 1.09 -13.00
N SER A 259 6.10 1.17 -11.75
CA SER A 259 5.24 0.94 -10.60
C SER A 259 4.16 2.02 -10.45
N GLU A 260 2.92 1.58 -10.28
CA GLU A 260 1.77 2.43 -10.03
C GLU A 260 1.04 1.98 -8.77
N VAL A 261 0.84 2.91 -7.86
CA VAL A 261 0.09 2.70 -6.62
C VAL A 261 -1.09 3.65 -6.58
N PHE A 262 -2.26 3.13 -6.27
CA PHE A 262 -3.49 3.91 -6.18
C PHE A 262 -4.10 3.83 -4.78
N THR A 263 -4.80 4.88 -4.38
CA THR A 263 -5.80 4.78 -3.32
C THR A 263 -7.13 4.47 -3.99
N VAL A 264 -7.68 3.31 -3.65
CA VAL A 264 -8.95 2.82 -4.21
C VAL A 264 -10.03 2.85 -3.14
N ALA A 265 -11.25 3.24 -3.51
CA ALA A 265 -12.38 3.28 -2.60
C ALA A 265 -13.66 2.74 -3.25
N THR A 266 -14.59 2.30 -2.42
CA THR A 266 -15.94 1.88 -2.80
C THR A 266 -16.91 3.07 -2.80
N ASP A 267 -18.10 2.88 -3.35
CA ASP A 267 -19.20 3.86 -3.23
C ASP A 267 -19.63 4.12 -1.78
N ASN A 268 -19.46 3.12 -0.91
CA ASN A 268 -19.81 3.24 0.50
C ASN A 268 -18.92 4.27 1.21
N PHE A 269 -17.61 4.27 0.95
CA PHE A 269 -16.71 5.31 1.47
C PHE A 269 -17.20 6.72 1.08
N LYS A 270 -17.56 6.91 -0.18
CA LYS A 270 -18.02 8.21 -0.68
C LYS A 270 -19.29 8.69 0.03
N LYS A 271 -20.19 7.75 0.38
CA LYS A 271 -21.42 8.04 1.12
C LYS A 271 -21.12 8.34 2.59
N SER A 272 -20.30 7.51 3.25
CA SER A 272 -20.01 7.59 4.69
C SER A 272 -19.10 8.77 5.04
N ALA A 273 -17.99 8.96 4.31
CA ALA A 273 -17.01 10.02 4.59
C ALA A 273 -17.36 11.37 3.97
N GLY A 274 -18.31 11.41 3.05
CA GLY A 274 -18.77 12.62 2.38
C GLY A 274 -17.65 13.37 1.62
N LYS A 275 -17.92 14.67 1.37
CA LYS A 275 -17.01 15.51 0.59
C LYS A 275 -15.62 15.70 1.25
N ASP A 276 -15.58 15.78 2.57
CA ASP A 276 -14.34 16.09 3.29
C ASP A 276 -13.40 14.90 3.34
N GLY A 277 -13.89 13.68 3.59
CA GLY A 277 -13.11 12.46 3.50
C GLY A 277 -12.59 12.20 2.09
N MET A 278 -13.43 12.40 1.06
CA MET A 278 -13.01 12.32 -0.34
C MET A 278 -11.92 13.33 -0.68
N LYS A 279 -12.02 14.57 -0.18
CA LYS A 279 -11.01 15.61 -0.40
C LYS A 279 -9.70 15.28 0.30
N TYR A 280 -9.77 14.72 1.50
CA TYR A 280 -8.61 14.24 2.24
C TYR A 280 -7.84 13.21 1.43
N LEU A 281 -8.46 12.09 1.03
CA LEU A 281 -7.79 11.03 0.28
C LEU A 281 -7.22 11.51 -1.06
N LYS A 282 -7.91 12.41 -1.77
CA LYS A 282 -7.39 13.01 -3.02
C LYS A 282 -6.12 13.82 -2.82
N LYS A 283 -5.94 14.43 -1.64
CA LYS A 283 -4.78 15.29 -1.33
C LYS A 283 -3.65 14.54 -0.66
N ARG A 284 -3.92 13.36 -0.11
CA ARG A 284 -2.96 12.59 0.66
C ARG A 284 -1.86 12.03 -0.25
N VAL A 285 -0.68 12.59 -0.13
CA VAL A 285 0.53 12.15 -0.85
C VAL A 285 1.69 12.11 0.10
N TYR A 286 2.28 10.93 0.26
CA TYR A 286 3.50 10.74 1.02
C TYR A 286 4.71 10.95 0.10
N PRO A 287 5.55 11.99 0.36
CA PRO A 287 6.82 12.12 -0.35
C PRO A 287 7.71 10.90 -0.07
N GLY A 288 8.37 10.36 -1.10
CA GLY A 288 9.22 9.17 -0.99
C GLY A 288 10.24 9.24 0.16
N PRO A 289 10.99 10.35 0.32
CA PRO A 289 11.92 10.49 1.45
C PRO A 289 11.24 10.43 2.82
N VAL A 290 10.02 10.97 2.94
CA VAL A 290 9.25 10.94 4.20
C VAL A 290 8.78 9.51 4.48
N MET A 291 8.23 8.82 3.47
CA MET A 291 7.83 7.42 3.62
C MET A 291 9.03 6.54 4.01
N ASN A 292 10.15 6.65 3.30
CA ASN A 292 11.37 5.92 3.64
C ASN A 292 11.83 6.20 5.08
N GLY A 293 11.83 7.48 5.50
CA GLY A 293 12.19 7.86 6.86
C GLY A 293 11.31 7.20 7.91
N MET A 294 9.98 7.14 7.68
CA MET A 294 9.05 6.48 8.59
C MET A 294 9.25 4.97 8.64
N LEU A 295 9.50 4.33 7.50
CA LEU A 295 9.76 2.88 7.46
C LEU A 295 11.08 2.50 8.14
N VAL A 296 12.13 3.32 7.98
CA VAL A 296 13.39 3.15 8.73
C VAL A 296 13.13 3.32 10.24
N TRP A 297 12.40 4.37 10.63
CA TRP A 297 12.04 4.60 12.03
C TRP A 297 11.26 3.42 12.62
N MET A 298 10.31 2.83 11.87
CA MET A 298 9.61 1.61 12.30
C MET A 298 10.58 0.45 12.57
N GLY A 299 11.51 0.22 11.65
CA GLY A 299 12.52 -0.84 11.80
C GLY A 299 13.43 -0.63 13.00
N ASP A 300 13.94 0.58 13.18
CA ASP A 300 14.88 0.92 14.26
C ASP A 300 14.23 0.87 15.65
N ASN A 301 12.95 1.18 15.74
CA ASN A 301 12.18 1.18 17.00
C ASN A 301 11.36 -0.10 17.21
N GLN A 302 11.40 -1.07 16.29
CA GLN A 302 10.56 -2.26 16.32
C GLN A 302 9.07 -1.90 16.46
N ALA A 303 8.66 -0.82 15.78
CA ALA A 303 7.36 -0.19 15.91
C ALA A 303 6.37 -0.71 14.87
N GLU A 304 5.10 -0.81 15.27
CA GLU A 304 3.99 -1.13 14.38
C GLU A 304 3.48 0.14 13.66
N GLY A 305 2.61 -0.05 12.66
CA GLY A 305 2.04 1.07 11.89
C GLY A 305 1.30 2.09 12.75
N ALA A 306 0.66 1.66 13.84
CA ALA A 306 -0.03 2.56 14.77
C ALA A 306 0.94 3.53 15.47
N ASP A 307 2.10 3.03 15.92
CA ASP A 307 3.14 3.87 16.53
C ASP A 307 3.73 4.84 15.52
N ALA A 308 4.01 4.33 14.31
CA ALA A 308 4.53 5.15 13.21
C ALA A 308 3.53 6.23 12.78
N ALA A 309 2.23 5.94 12.79
CA ALA A 309 1.20 6.93 12.46
C ALA A 309 1.19 8.09 13.48
N ILE A 310 1.32 7.79 14.76
CA ILE A 310 1.43 8.81 15.82
C ILE A 310 2.70 9.63 15.64
N GLU A 311 3.84 8.99 15.43
CA GLU A 311 5.13 9.65 15.20
C GLU A 311 5.08 10.56 13.97
N PHE A 312 4.56 10.05 12.86
CA PHE A 312 4.37 10.83 11.63
C PHE A 312 3.51 12.08 11.87
N LEU A 313 2.38 11.92 12.53
CA LEU A 313 1.47 13.03 12.79
C LEU A 313 2.08 14.10 13.73
N LYS A 314 3.01 13.70 14.60
CA LYS A 314 3.77 14.63 15.47
C LYS A 314 4.93 15.31 14.75
N THR A 315 5.66 14.59 13.91
CA THR A 315 6.94 15.06 13.35
C THR A 315 6.83 15.60 11.92
N GLN A 316 5.81 15.24 11.15
CA GLN A 316 5.62 15.61 9.74
C GLN A 316 4.39 16.50 9.52
N GLU A 317 4.19 17.46 10.43
CA GLU A 317 3.03 18.38 10.39
C GLU A 317 2.94 19.19 9.09
N ASP A 318 4.06 19.58 8.53
CA ASP A 318 4.16 20.32 7.26
C ASP A 318 3.70 19.49 6.04
N VAL A 319 3.67 18.17 6.16
CA VAL A 319 3.16 17.24 5.14
C VAL A 319 1.66 17.06 5.30
N TRP A 320 1.20 16.44 6.39
CA TRP A 320 -0.18 15.99 6.51
C TRP A 320 -1.21 17.12 6.72
N THR A 321 -0.82 18.27 7.28
CA THR A 321 -1.75 19.41 7.45
C THR A 321 -2.23 19.98 6.13
N LYS A 322 -1.53 19.74 5.02
CA LYS A 322 -1.94 20.12 3.67
C LYS A 322 -3.08 19.22 3.12
N TRP A 323 -3.26 18.04 3.67
CA TRP A 323 -4.27 17.08 3.24
C TRP A 323 -5.66 17.39 3.81
N VAL A 324 -5.71 17.97 4.98
CA VAL A 324 -6.93 18.16 5.77
C VAL A 324 -7.34 19.64 5.87
N SER A 325 -8.55 19.90 6.37
CA SER A 325 -8.97 21.28 6.69
C SER A 325 -8.25 21.79 7.95
N LYS A 326 -8.13 23.11 8.09
CA LYS A 326 -7.56 23.73 9.31
C LYS A 326 -8.30 23.28 10.58
N SER A 327 -9.62 23.10 10.51
CA SER A 327 -10.42 22.62 11.64
C SER A 327 -10.08 21.17 12.00
N ALA A 328 -9.97 20.29 11.00
CA ALA A 328 -9.57 18.89 11.22
C ALA A 328 -8.15 18.80 11.77
N ALA A 329 -7.20 19.58 11.21
CA ALA A 329 -5.83 19.63 11.74
C ALA A 329 -5.77 20.02 13.22
N LYS A 330 -6.56 21.03 13.63
CA LYS A 330 -6.64 21.43 15.04
C LYS A 330 -7.18 20.31 15.95
N LYS A 331 -8.19 19.57 15.48
CA LYS A 331 -8.75 18.44 16.25
C LYS A 331 -7.74 17.30 16.39
N ILE A 332 -7.06 16.96 15.30
CA ILE A 332 -6.03 15.90 15.27
C ILE A 332 -4.90 16.26 16.25
N LYS A 333 -4.31 17.46 16.12
CA LYS A 333 -3.25 17.93 17.02
C LYS A 333 -3.63 17.93 18.51
N LYS A 334 -4.91 18.15 18.82
CA LYS A 334 -5.40 18.09 20.21
C LYS A 334 -5.54 16.66 20.72
N ALA A 335 -5.68 15.69 19.83
CA ALA A 335 -5.90 14.28 20.16
C ALA A 335 -4.61 13.45 20.24
N LEU A 336 -3.47 14.00 19.73
CA LEU A 336 -2.11 13.44 19.80
C LEU A 336 -1.41 13.85 21.10
#